data_fa844eedd02845e5689a4d613cdad0ba
#
_entry.id   fa844eedd02845e5689a4d613cdad0ba
#
_cell.length_a   1.000
_cell.length_b   1.000
_cell.length_c   1.000
_cell.angle_alpha   90.00
_cell.angle_beta   90.00
_cell.angle_gamma   90.00
#
_symmetry.space_group_name_H-M   'P 1'
#
loop_
_entity.id
_entity.type
_entity.pdbx_description
1 polymer ?
#
loop_
_entity_poly.entity_id
_entity_poly.type
_entity_poly.pdbx_seq_one_letter_code
_entity_poly.pdbx_strand_id
1 'polypeptide(L)'
;MKLELHWRILIGLVLGVFVGYFFSLNNPGGSENPQIAFLELNHITWMGEVFLRLLKMIVIPVIMLSLISGVSHLPIKSLGKIGLTTLLVFKGQMLFAAFFGLFFVNLFRPGDHIDLHKVLDNGGSGEDIHFITESSHGVSEILLSMIPSNIFEALANGTLIQIIVFSIILAVALVKVRSGRKILNVIQIALDAILQITHWIMELAPFGVFALITKTVAIGGLSSIAEYRYFMLTVIAALGTMLLVFGSLAVHFLTDFTPLEFFSKMREVMLTAFSTSSSAATIPVNLKAMEKNFKVPNEVASFVIPLGATMNMNGAAIYESIVTLFIAQAWLPEPLSLSKQIFVVFMVLLATFGTPGIPHGSLVTLAVVFQAVGLPLEAIGVILSIDRILDMTRTMVNVSFDSISCLILNKHAGIESIPDAAQELAQESAHTESNF
;
A
#
# COMPACT_ATOMS: atom_id res chain seq x y z
N MET A 1 -27.98 1.91 14.32
CA MET A 1 -26.92 2.35 13.38
C MET A 1 -25.66 1.56 13.72
N LYS A 2 -25.17 0.71 12.82
CA LYS A 2 -23.86 0.05 13.03
C LYS A 2 -22.78 1.12 12.79
N LEU A 3 -21.94 1.35 13.79
CA LEU A 3 -20.77 2.22 13.66
C LEU A 3 -19.86 1.67 12.53
N GLU A 4 -19.44 2.54 11.63
CA GLU A 4 -18.51 2.18 10.57
C GLU A 4 -17.16 1.73 11.15
N LEU A 5 -16.44 0.89 10.43
CA LEU A 5 -15.22 0.25 10.91
C LEU A 5 -14.17 1.26 11.41
N HIS A 6 -14.01 2.38 10.73
CA HIS A 6 -13.05 3.42 11.13
C HIS A 6 -13.36 4.04 12.50
N TRP A 7 -14.65 4.26 12.85
CA TRP A 7 -15.03 4.73 14.19
C TRP A 7 -14.73 3.68 15.25
N ARG A 8 -14.94 2.40 14.93
CA ARG A 8 -14.63 1.29 15.86
C ARG A 8 -13.14 1.18 16.11
N ILE A 9 -12.30 1.36 15.09
CA ILE A 9 -10.84 1.38 15.22
C ILE A 9 -10.39 2.59 16.05
N LEU A 10 -10.95 3.77 15.81
CA LEU A 10 -10.65 4.97 16.60
C LEU A 10 -11.02 4.81 18.08
N ILE A 11 -12.17 4.21 18.35
CA ILE A 11 -12.59 3.87 19.71
C ILE A 11 -11.61 2.88 20.35
N GLY A 12 -11.22 1.83 19.63
CA GLY A 12 -10.20 0.87 20.08
C GLY A 12 -8.87 1.54 20.43
N LEU A 13 -8.43 2.48 19.58
CA LEU A 13 -7.22 3.27 19.82
C LEU A 13 -7.33 4.12 21.09
N VAL A 14 -8.40 4.92 21.23
CA VAL A 14 -8.60 5.79 22.40
C VAL A 14 -8.69 4.97 23.69
N LEU A 15 -9.46 3.86 23.67
CA LEU A 15 -9.53 2.95 24.82
C LEU A 15 -8.18 2.30 25.12
N GLY A 16 -7.41 1.93 24.09
CA GLY A 16 -6.05 1.37 24.25
C GLY A 16 -5.09 2.36 24.93
N VAL A 17 -5.14 3.63 24.51
CA VAL A 17 -4.37 4.70 25.16
C VAL A 17 -4.76 4.85 26.62
N PHE A 18 -6.06 4.90 26.91
CA PHE A 18 -6.58 5.08 28.27
C PHE A 18 -6.18 3.92 29.18
N VAL A 19 -6.42 2.69 28.74
CA VAL A 19 -6.07 1.47 29.50
C VAL A 19 -4.55 1.35 29.65
N GLY A 20 -3.77 1.56 28.61
CA GLY A 20 -2.31 1.54 28.67
C GLY A 20 -1.75 2.60 29.64
N TYR A 21 -2.32 3.80 29.63
CA TYR A 21 -1.93 4.85 30.58
C TYR A 21 -2.25 4.48 32.02
N PHE A 22 -3.39 3.85 32.28
CA PHE A 22 -3.74 3.35 33.62
C PHE A 22 -2.73 2.32 34.12
N PHE A 23 -2.30 1.38 33.24
CA PHE A 23 -1.23 0.43 33.56
C PHE A 23 0.11 1.13 33.81
N SER A 24 0.46 2.12 32.99
CA SER A 24 1.69 2.90 33.15
C SER A 24 1.75 3.67 34.48
N LEU A 25 0.63 4.21 34.95
CA LEU A 25 0.54 4.90 36.25
C LEU A 25 0.72 3.94 37.44
N ASN A 26 0.18 2.73 37.33
CA ASN A 26 0.26 1.73 38.38
C ASN A 26 1.62 0.99 38.44
N ASN A 27 2.45 1.16 37.37
CA ASN A 27 3.80 0.60 37.28
C ASN A 27 4.82 1.67 36.85
N PRO A 28 5.14 2.66 37.70
CA PRO A 28 6.00 3.79 37.36
C PRO A 28 7.48 3.43 37.06
N GLY A 29 7.86 2.16 37.12
CA GLY A 29 9.21 1.65 36.85
C GLY A 29 9.38 0.87 35.52
N GLY A 30 8.38 0.83 34.68
CA GLY A 30 8.41 0.28 33.28
C GLY A 30 8.98 -1.12 33.07
N SER A 31 10.09 -1.46 33.66
CA SER A 31 10.79 -2.73 33.48
C SER A 31 11.18 -3.46 34.79
N GLU A 32 11.03 -2.83 35.94
CA GLU A 32 11.58 -3.40 37.20
C GLU A 32 10.65 -4.38 37.93
N ASN A 33 9.38 -4.51 37.53
CA ASN A 33 8.50 -5.56 38.05
C ASN A 33 7.78 -6.32 36.92
N PRO A 34 8.52 -7.20 36.18
CA PRO A 34 8.00 -7.89 34.99
C PRO A 34 6.83 -8.82 35.28
N GLN A 35 6.69 -9.31 36.53
CA GLN A 35 5.74 -10.39 36.81
C GLN A 35 4.28 -9.94 36.94
N ILE A 36 3.99 -8.76 37.44
CA ILE A 36 2.59 -8.29 37.59
C ILE A 36 2.10 -7.66 36.28
N ALA A 37 2.90 -6.83 35.65
CA ALA A 37 2.58 -6.29 34.33
C ALA A 37 2.47 -7.40 33.27
N PHE A 38 3.28 -8.44 33.36
CA PHE A 38 3.28 -9.56 32.43
C PHE A 38 2.00 -10.41 32.50
N LEU A 39 1.44 -10.70 33.67
CA LEU A 39 0.24 -11.49 33.82
C LEU A 39 -1.04 -10.76 33.37
N GLU A 40 -1.17 -9.47 33.70
CA GLU A 40 -2.32 -8.69 33.31
C GLU A 40 -2.28 -8.21 31.86
N LEU A 41 -1.10 -7.84 31.36
CA LEU A 41 -0.94 -7.46 29.94
C LEU A 41 -1.12 -8.66 28.99
N ASN A 42 -0.66 -9.86 29.35
CA ASN A 42 -0.82 -11.05 28.51
C ASN A 42 -2.28 -11.38 28.20
N HIS A 43 -3.21 -11.05 29.09
CA HIS A 43 -4.65 -11.22 28.83
C HIS A 43 -5.18 -10.27 27.74
N ILE A 44 -4.46 -9.21 27.39
CA ILE A 44 -4.86 -8.23 26.37
C ILE A 44 -3.98 -8.39 25.11
N THR A 45 -2.68 -8.56 25.26
CA THR A 45 -1.70 -8.54 24.16
C THR A 45 -1.89 -9.66 23.13
N TRP A 46 -2.41 -10.81 23.54
CA TRP A 46 -2.68 -11.92 22.63
C TRP A 46 -3.63 -11.54 21.48
N MET A 47 -4.59 -10.61 21.71
CA MET A 47 -5.48 -10.13 20.65
C MET A 47 -4.70 -9.38 19.56
N GLY A 48 -3.72 -8.58 19.97
CA GLY A 48 -2.82 -7.91 19.03
C GLY A 48 -1.96 -8.89 18.24
N GLU A 49 -1.40 -9.90 18.90
CA GLU A 49 -0.60 -10.94 18.26
C GLU A 49 -1.41 -11.79 17.27
N VAL A 50 -2.62 -12.20 17.63
CA VAL A 50 -3.53 -12.90 16.72
C VAL A 50 -3.82 -12.04 15.50
N PHE A 51 -4.12 -10.78 15.70
CA PHE A 51 -4.39 -9.85 14.59
C PHE A 51 -3.18 -9.72 13.64
N LEU A 52 -1.96 -9.56 14.18
CA LEU A 52 -0.74 -9.51 13.38
C LEU A 52 -0.46 -10.82 12.65
N ARG A 53 -0.67 -11.99 13.30
CA ARG A 53 -0.53 -13.30 12.64
C ARG A 53 -1.53 -13.48 11.49
N LEU A 54 -2.78 -13.03 11.67
CA LEU A 54 -3.79 -13.07 10.61
C LEU A 54 -3.41 -12.15 9.44
N LEU A 55 -2.85 -10.97 9.71
CA LEU A 55 -2.32 -10.10 8.66
C LEU A 55 -1.15 -10.76 7.93
N LYS A 56 -0.16 -11.31 8.65
CA LYS A 56 0.99 -12.02 8.03
C LYS A 56 0.53 -13.19 7.16
N MET A 57 -0.51 -13.92 7.56
CA MET A 57 -1.05 -15.08 6.84
C MET A 57 -1.55 -14.72 5.43
N ILE A 58 -2.14 -13.54 5.25
CA ILE A 58 -2.72 -13.15 3.97
C ILE A 58 -1.71 -12.44 3.03
N VAL A 59 -0.54 -12.03 3.52
CA VAL A 59 0.45 -11.25 2.73
C VAL A 59 0.81 -11.96 1.44
N ILE A 60 1.27 -13.20 1.51
CA ILE A 60 1.74 -13.97 0.35
C ILE A 60 0.61 -14.22 -0.67
N PRO A 61 -0.57 -14.76 -0.27
CA PRO A 61 -1.69 -14.95 -1.17
C PRO A 61 -2.16 -13.64 -1.84
N VAL A 62 -2.28 -12.55 -1.09
CA VAL A 62 -2.72 -11.26 -1.65
C VAL A 62 -1.73 -10.77 -2.69
N ILE A 63 -0.43 -10.77 -2.37
CA ILE A 63 0.60 -10.26 -3.30
C ILE A 63 0.62 -11.09 -4.58
N MET A 64 0.68 -12.41 -4.47
CA MET A 64 0.75 -13.30 -5.63
C MET A 64 -0.49 -13.12 -6.53
N LEU A 65 -1.69 -13.22 -5.97
CA LEU A 65 -2.93 -13.17 -6.73
C LEU A 65 -3.19 -11.77 -7.31
N SER A 66 -2.92 -10.71 -6.54
CA SER A 66 -3.12 -9.33 -7.01
C SER A 66 -2.13 -8.95 -8.12
N LEU A 67 -0.87 -9.39 -8.02
CA LEU A 67 0.11 -9.17 -9.10
C LEU A 67 -0.27 -9.93 -10.37
N ILE A 68 -0.65 -11.21 -10.27
CA ILE A 68 -1.07 -11.97 -11.45
C ILE A 68 -2.32 -11.34 -12.07
N SER A 69 -3.32 -10.99 -11.27
CA SER A 69 -4.53 -10.30 -11.74
C SER A 69 -4.19 -8.95 -12.36
N GLY A 70 -3.47 -8.07 -11.65
CA GLY A 70 -3.13 -6.73 -12.13
C GLY A 70 -2.34 -6.74 -13.44
N VAL A 71 -1.28 -7.57 -13.52
CA VAL A 71 -0.46 -7.68 -14.74
C VAL A 71 -1.24 -8.31 -15.89
N SER A 72 -2.15 -9.24 -15.62
CA SER A 72 -2.94 -9.90 -16.66
C SER A 72 -3.99 -8.99 -17.31
N HIS A 73 -4.46 -7.99 -16.59
CA HIS A 73 -5.37 -6.98 -17.13
C HIS A 73 -4.66 -5.92 -17.99
N LEU A 74 -3.30 -5.97 -18.03
CA LEU A 74 -2.57 -5.14 -18.99
C LEU A 74 -2.89 -5.62 -20.40
N PRO A 75 -3.52 -4.79 -21.24
CA PRO A 75 -3.90 -5.17 -22.60
C PRO A 75 -2.65 -5.21 -23.50
N ILE A 76 -1.84 -6.29 -23.39
CA ILE A 76 -0.56 -6.48 -24.11
C ILE A 76 -0.76 -6.49 -25.64
N LYS A 77 -1.95 -6.79 -26.16
CA LYS A 77 -2.23 -6.84 -27.59
C LYS A 77 -3.07 -5.69 -28.15
N SER A 78 -3.96 -5.10 -27.35
CA SER A 78 -4.78 -3.94 -27.72
C SER A 78 -4.23 -2.62 -27.19
N LEU A 79 -3.10 -2.65 -26.50
CA LEU A 79 -2.32 -1.52 -26.05
C LEU A 79 -1.67 -0.83 -27.25
N GLY A 80 -2.50 -0.25 -28.08
CA GLY A 80 -2.07 0.86 -28.89
C GLY A 80 -1.40 1.93 -27.99
N LYS A 81 -1.03 3.01 -28.57
CA LYS A 81 -0.34 4.15 -27.93
C LYS A 81 -0.88 4.53 -26.54
N ILE A 82 -2.20 4.38 -26.29
CA ILE A 82 -2.88 4.80 -25.04
C ILE A 82 -2.45 3.96 -23.83
N GLY A 83 -2.45 2.65 -23.93
CA GLY A 83 -2.12 1.81 -22.78
C GLY A 83 -0.66 1.93 -22.34
N LEU A 84 0.29 1.99 -23.30
CA LEU A 84 1.69 2.22 -22.96
C LEU A 84 1.87 3.61 -22.34
N THR A 85 1.21 4.63 -22.88
CA THR A 85 1.27 5.99 -22.33
C THR A 85 0.68 6.03 -20.92
N THR A 86 -0.44 5.34 -20.66
CA THR A 86 -1.02 5.23 -19.30
C THR A 86 -0.03 4.63 -18.31
N LEU A 87 0.60 3.52 -18.68
CA LEU A 87 1.60 2.88 -17.82
C LEU A 87 2.81 3.78 -17.57
N LEU A 88 3.30 4.48 -18.59
CA LEU A 88 4.43 5.41 -18.44
C LEU A 88 4.06 6.59 -17.53
N VAL A 89 2.84 7.14 -17.66
CA VAL A 89 2.34 8.21 -16.78
C VAL A 89 2.24 7.71 -15.35
N PHE A 90 1.62 6.56 -15.11
CA PHE A 90 1.49 5.96 -13.76
C PHE A 90 2.84 5.70 -13.12
N LYS A 91 3.76 5.05 -13.88
CA LYS A 91 5.07 4.70 -13.33
C LYS A 91 5.96 5.91 -13.12
N GLY A 92 5.90 6.91 -14.00
CA GLY A 92 6.58 8.18 -13.82
C GLY A 92 6.12 8.91 -12.56
N GLN A 93 4.82 8.98 -12.33
CA GLN A 93 4.24 9.60 -11.13
C GLN A 93 4.63 8.84 -9.85
N MET A 94 4.54 7.51 -9.86
CA MET A 94 4.89 6.67 -8.70
C MET A 94 6.39 6.74 -8.38
N LEU A 95 7.26 6.74 -9.40
CA LEU A 95 8.70 6.91 -9.22
C LEU A 95 9.00 8.26 -8.56
N PHE A 96 8.40 9.32 -9.08
CA PHE A 96 8.50 10.65 -8.48
C PHE A 96 7.98 10.66 -7.04
N ALA A 97 6.83 10.05 -6.77
CA ALA A 97 6.22 9.95 -5.45
C ALA A 97 7.12 9.22 -4.44
N ALA A 98 7.72 8.09 -4.85
CA ALA A 98 8.63 7.32 -4.00
C ALA A 98 9.90 8.12 -3.65
N PHE A 99 10.53 8.78 -4.63
CA PHE A 99 11.67 9.67 -4.38
C PHE A 99 11.29 10.90 -3.53
N PHE A 100 10.07 11.40 -3.71
CA PHE A 100 9.57 12.50 -2.91
C PHE A 100 9.37 12.10 -1.45
N GLY A 101 8.85 10.89 -1.19
CA GLY A 101 8.80 10.32 0.16
C GLY A 101 10.20 10.18 0.79
N LEU A 102 11.15 9.67 0.00
CA LEU A 102 12.55 9.56 0.40
C LEU A 102 13.17 10.93 0.74
N PHE A 103 12.88 11.95 -0.05
CA PHE A 103 13.34 13.32 0.23
C PHE A 103 12.79 13.83 1.56
N PHE A 104 11.48 13.67 1.81
CA PHE A 104 10.85 14.15 3.05
C PHE A 104 11.38 13.44 4.29
N VAL A 105 11.54 12.14 4.27
CA VAL A 105 12.03 11.39 5.44
C VAL A 105 13.49 11.71 5.76
N ASN A 106 14.31 11.97 4.76
CA ASN A 106 15.70 12.41 4.98
C ASN A 106 15.79 13.86 5.45
N LEU A 107 14.85 14.73 5.01
CA LEU A 107 14.78 16.13 5.44
C LEU A 107 14.37 16.27 6.89
N PHE A 108 13.33 15.54 7.32
CA PHE A 108 12.74 15.67 8.66
C PHE A 108 13.27 14.65 9.67
N ARG A 109 13.87 13.54 9.20
CA ARG A 109 14.47 12.48 10.02
C ARG A 109 13.62 12.07 11.23
N PRO A 110 12.35 11.68 11.01
CA PRO A 110 11.42 11.41 12.10
C PRO A 110 11.84 10.21 12.98
N GLY A 111 12.65 9.28 12.47
CA GLY A 111 13.10 8.10 13.19
C GLY A 111 14.20 8.35 14.21
N ASP A 112 14.96 9.46 14.09
CA ASP A 112 16.03 9.78 15.02
C ASP A 112 15.52 10.09 16.46
N HIS A 113 14.22 10.29 16.61
CA HIS A 113 13.57 10.62 17.89
C HIS A 113 12.95 9.41 18.59
N ILE A 114 13.07 8.20 18.02
CA ILE A 114 12.41 6.98 18.51
C ILE A 114 13.44 5.86 18.64
N ASP A 115 13.43 5.20 19.79
CA ASP A 115 14.20 3.99 20.05
C ASP A 115 13.27 2.77 19.94
N LEU A 116 13.23 2.18 18.74
CA LEU A 116 12.37 1.04 18.46
C LEU A 116 12.82 -0.23 19.18
N HIS A 117 14.09 -0.36 19.56
CA HIS A 117 14.58 -1.50 20.35
C HIS A 117 13.84 -1.59 21.68
N LYS A 118 13.64 -0.46 22.37
CA LYS A 118 12.86 -0.44 23.63
C LYS A 118 11.40 -0.87 23.44
N VAL A 119 10.83 -0.64 22.27
CA VAL A 119 9.43 -0.98 21.97
C VAL A 119 9.30 -2.45 21.57
N LEU A 120 10.28 -3.00 20.85
CA LEU A 120 10.24 -4.35 20.29
C LEU A 120 10.90 -5.40 21.17
N ASP A 121 12.01 -5.10 21.89
CA ASP A 121 12.76 -6.04 22.73
C ASP A 121 11.95 -6.57 23.94
N ASN A 122 10.90 -5.88 24.33
CA ASN A 122 9.98 -6.37 25.36
C ASN A 122 8.98 -7.41 24.85
N GLY A 123 9.13 -7.95 23.65
CA GLY A 123 8.12 -8.83 23.02
C GLY A 123 8.58 -10.05 22.26
N GLY A 124 9.85 -10.41 22.22
CA GLY A 124 10.26 -11.64 21.54
C GLY A 124 11.72 -11.65 21.10
N SER A 125 12.35 -12.80 21.29
CA SER A 125 13.70 -13.14 20.89
C SER A 125 14.10 -12.53 19.55
N GLY A 126 15.10 -11.66 19.58
CA GLY A 126 15.79 -11.21 18.37
C GLY A 126 16.40 -12.42 17.67
N GLU A 127 15.73 -12.93 16.67
CA GLU A 127 16.42 -13.72 15.64
C GLU A 127 17.32 -12.72 14.90
N ASP A 128 18.60 -13.06 14.81
CA ASP A 128 19.59 -12.29 14.06
C ASP A 128 19.09 -12.07 12.62
N ILE A 129 18.54 -10.88 12.37
CA ILE A 129 18.07 -10.49 11.05
C ILE A 129 19.31 -10.14 10.24
N HIS A 130 19.82 -11.12 9.51
CA HIS A 130 20.90 -10.90 8.57
C HIS A 130 20.41 -10.00 7.43
N PHE A 131 20.95 -8.80 7.38
CA PHE A 131 20.84 -7.98 6.18
C PHE A 131 21.35 -8.76 4.97
N ILE A 132 20.57 -8.85 3.91
CA ILE A 132 20.97 -9.38 2.60
C ILE A 132 22.20 -8.62 2.03
N THR A 133 22.68 -7.58 2.71
CA THR A 133 23.69 -6.63 2.20
C THR A 133 25.01 -6.61 2.95
N GLU A 134 25.35 -7.56 3.82
CA GLU A 134 26.69 -7.59 4.43
C GLU A 134 27.79 -8.21 3.56
N SER A 135 27.44 -8.88 2.47
CA SER A 135 28.40 -9.21 1.45
C SER A 135 28.33 -8.17 0.32
N SER A 136 29.47 -7.73 -0.15
CA SER A 136 29.67 -6.89 -1.34
C SER A 136 29.19 -7.61 -2.62
N HIS A 137 27.90 -7.96 -2.65
CA HIS A 137 27.31 -8.64 -3.79
C HIS A 137 27.16 -7.65 -4.93
N GLY A 138 27.75 -7.95 -6.06
CA GLY A 138 27.57 -7.18 -7.28
C GLY A 138 26.10 -7.17 -7.70
N VAL A 139 25.70 -6.19 -8.52
CA VAL A 139 24.34 -6.10 -9.09
C VAL A 139 23.86 -7.44 -9.68
N SER A 140 24.77 -8.25 -10.20
CA SER A 140 24.49 -9.60 -10.72
C SER A 140 23.95 -10.57 -9.66
N GLU A 141 24.45 -10.55 -8.44
CA GLU A 141 23.98 -11.44 -7.36
C GLU A 141 22.61 -11.02 -6.84
N ILE A 142 22.34 -9.70 -6.77
CA ILE A 142 21.01 -9.19 -6.44
C ILE A 142 20.01 -9.66 -7.51
N LEU A 143 20.32 -9.55 -8.79
CA LEU A 143 19.46 -10.02 -9.87
C LEU A 143 19.25 -11.54 -9.83
N LEU A 144 20.29 -12.32 -9.52
CA LEU A 144 20.18 -13.77 -9.36
C LEU A 144 19.32 -14.15 -8.15
N SER A 145 19.44 -13.45 -7.03
CA SER A 145 18.63 -13.70 -5.83
C SER A 145 17.12 -13.41 -6.01
N MET A 146 16.77 -12.60 -7.02
CA MET A 146 15.37 -12.32 -7.38
C MET A 146 14.69 -13.49 -8.10
N ILE A 147 15.45 -14.42 -8.67
CA ILE A 147 14.89 -15.54 -9.43
C ILE A 147 14.84 -16.78 -8.54
N PRO A 148 13.63 -17.33 -8.24
CA PRO A 148 13.54 -18.52 -7.42
C PRO A 148 14.08 -19.75 -8.14
N SER A 149 14.92 -20.55 -7.47
CA SER A 149 15.25 -21.90 -7.90
C SER A 149 14.07 -22.87 -7.74
N ASN A 150 13.24 -22.62 -6.72
CA ASN A 150 12.02 -23.35 -6.43
C ASN A 150 10.96 -22.41 -5.89
N ILE A 151 9.88 -22.22 -6.65
CA ILE A 151 8.79 -21.33 -6.23
C ILE A 151 8.05 -21.79 -4.98
N PHE A 152 7.90 -23.10 -4.77
CA PHE A 152 7.24 -23.62 -3.58
C PHE A 152 8.06 -23.36 -2.32
N GLU A 153 9.37 -23.43 -2.42
CA GLU A 153 10.27 -23.03 -1.34
C GLU A 153 10.19 -21.54 -1.04
N ALA A 154 10.16 -20.70 -2.09
CA ALA A 154 9.97 -19.25 -1.95
C ALA A 154 8.64 -18.91 -1.28
N LEU A 155 7.55 -19.62 -1.62
CA LEU A 155 6.24 -19.47 -1.00
C LEU A 155 6.24 -19.91 0.47
N ALA A 156 6.88 -21.03 0.79
CA ALA A 156 6.96 -21.56 2.15
C ALA A 156 7.80 -20.67 3.07
N ASN A 157 8.94 -20.20 2.58
CA ASN A 157 9.85 -19.31 3.32
C ASN A 157 9.43 -17.83 3.29
N GLY A 158 8.41 -17.49 2.48
CA GLY A 158 7.94 -16.10 2.35
C GLY A 158 8.94 -15.17 1.66
N THR A 159 9.78 -15.65 0.73
CA THR A 159 10.77 -14.85 0.01
C THR A 159 10.07 -13.99 -1.04
N LEU A 160 9.54 -12.84 -0.60
CA LEU A 160 8.55 -12.05 -1.34
C LEU A 160 9.08 -11.55 -2.70
N ILE A 161 10.35 -11.14 -2.80
CA ILE A 161 10.91 -10.69 -4.08
C ILE A 161 10.85 -11.78 -5.17
N GLN A 162 11.12 -13.02 -4.79
CA GLN A 162 11.07 -14.17 -5.69
C GLN A 162 9.62 -14.48 -6.10
N ILE A 163 8.68 -14.35 -5.15
CA ILE A 163 7.24 -14.53 -5.40
C ILE A 163 6.74 -13.46 -6.37
N ILE A 164 7.16 -12.20 -6.21
CA ILE A 164 6.82 -11.07 -7.11
C ILE A 164 7.29 -11.36 -8.53
N VAL A 165 8.59 -11.69 -8.70
CA VAL A 165 9.17 -11.96 -10.03
C VAL A 165 8.45 -13.13 -10.70
N PHE A 166 8.25 -14.22 -9.98
CA PHE A 166 7.50 -15.37 -10.51
C PHE A 166 6.07 -15.00 -10.88
N SER A 167 5.36 -14.24 -10.05
CA SER A 167 3.98 -13.82 -10.31
C SER A 167 3.85 -12.99 -11.58
N ILE A 168 4.79 -12.07 -11.82
CA ILE A 168 4.83 -11.27 -13.04
C ILE A 168 5.07 -12.16 -14.28
N ILE A 169 6.06 -13.06 -14.20
CA ILE A 169 6.36 -14.00 -15.29
C ILE A 169 5.15 -14.89 -15.58
N LEU A 170 4.52 -15.44 -14.54
CA LEU A 170 3.33 -16.29 -14.67
C LEU A 170 2.15 -15.53 -15.29
N ALA A 171 1.91 -14.29 -14.86
CA ALA A 171 0.85 -13.46 -15.43
C ALA A 171 1.04 -13.24 -16.94
N VAL A 172 2.27 -12.84 -17.35
CA VAL A 172 2.61 -12.65 -18.77
C VAL A 172 2.46 -13.95 -19.55
N ALA A 173 2.87 -15.08 -18.99
CA ALA A 173 2.72 -16.39 -19.63
C ALA A 173 1.23 -16.76 -19.83
N LEU A 174 0.40 -16.60 -18.79
CA LEU A 174 -1.03 -16.90 -18.83
C LEU A 174 -1.76 -16.05 -19.88
N VAL A 175 -1.41 -14.78 -20.06
CA VAL A 175 -1.99 -13.92 -21.10
C VAL A 175 -1.66 -14.44 -22.51
N LYS A 176 -0.49 -15.06 -22.70
CA LYS A 176 -0.06 -15.60 -24.01
C LYS A 176 -0.63 -17.00 -24.34
N VAL A 177 -1.03 -17.76 -23.32
CA VAL A 177 -1.58 -19.11 -23.52
C VAL A 177 -3.04 -19.03 -23.94
N ARG A 178 -3.43 -19.78 -24.97
CA ARG A 178 -4.80 -19.77 -25.57
C ARG A 178 -5.92 -20.00 -24.55
N SER A 179 -5.71 -20.89 -23.57
CA SER A 179 -6.66 -21.18 -22.49
C SER A 179 -6.37 -20.44 -21.17
N GLY A 180 -5.38 -19.54 -21.16
CA GLY A 180 -4.94 -18.85 -19.95
C GLY A 180 -6.01 -17.96 -19.32
N ARG A 181 -6.93 -17.39 -20.11
CA ARG A 181 -8.08 -16.62 -19.60
C ARG A 181 -8.93 -17.40 -18.59
N LYS A 182 -9.10 -18.74 -18.78
CA LYS A 182 -9.84 -19.57 -17.82
C LYS A 182 -9.14 -19.62 -16.46
N ILE A 183 -7.82 -19.72 -16.46
CA ILE A 183 -7.01 -19.72 -15.22
C ILE A 183 -7.02 -18.33 -14.59
N LEU A 184 -6.91 -17.26 -15.37
CA LEU A 184 -6.98 -15.89 -14.87
C LEU A 184 -8.32 -15.59 -14.19
N ASN A 185 -9.44 -16.09 -14.72
CA ASN A 185 -10.75 -15.99 -14.06
C ASN A 185 -10.76 -16.72 -12.70
N VAL A 186 -10.14 -17.90 -12.60
CA VAL A 186 -10.02 -18.63 -11.33
C VAL A 186 -9.14 -17.84 -10.34
N ILE A 187 -8.04 -17.27 -10.83
CA ILE A 187 -7.15 -16.41 -10.00
C ILE A 187 -7.91 -15.18 -9.51
N GLN A 188 -8.76 -14.56 -10.33
CA GLN A 188 -9.58 -13.43 -9.91
C GLN A 188 -10.57 -13.85 -8.82
N ILE A 189 -11.26 -14.97 -8.96
CA ILE A 189 -12.15 -15.51 -7.91
C ILE A 189 -11.37 -15.79 -6.62
N ALA A 190 -10.17 -16.36 -6.73
CA ALA A 190 -9.31 -16.61 -5.58
C ALA A 190 -8.86 -15.30 -4.90
N LEU A 191 -8.53 -14.28 -5.69
CA LEU A 191 -8.20 -12.94 -5.17
C LEU A 191 -9.40 -12.35 -4.41
N ASP A 192 -10.61 -12.40 -5.00
CA ASP A 192 -11.82 -11.89 -4.36
C ASP A 192 -12.09 -12.61 -3.02
N ALA A 193 -11.86 -13.93 -2.97
CA ALA A 193 -11.99 -14.71 -1.73
C ALA A 193 -10.95 -14.29 -0.67
N ILE A 194 -9.70 -14.06 -1.06
CA ILE A 194 -8.64 -13.59 -0.13
C ILE A 194 -8.93 -12.15 0.32
N LEU A 195 -9.42 -11.29 -0.55
CA LEU A 195 -9.85 -9.94 -0.19
C LEU A 195 -11.03 -9.97 0.79
N GLN A 196 -11.95 -10.93 0.65
CA GLN A 196 -13.03 -11.15 1.62
C GLN A 196 -12.49 -11.60 2.98
N ILE A 197 -11.49 -12.50 3.02
CA ILE A 197 -10.80 -12.89 4.26
C ILE A 197 -10.11 -11.66 4.88
N THR A 198 -9.44 -10.85 4.05
CA THR A 198 -8.83 -9.59 4.51
C THR A 198 -9.86 -8.67 5.16
N HIS A 199 -11.06 -8.56 4.56
CA HIS A 199 -12.14 -7.77 5.14
C HIS A 199 -12.55 -8.31 6.52
N TRP A 200 -12.71 -9.62 6.70
CA TRP A 200 -13.00 -10.23 8.01
C TRP A 200 -11.89 -9.97 9.04
N ILE A 201 -10.62 -10.07 8.62
CA ILE A 201 -9.49 -9.75 9.50
C ILE A 201 -9.55 -8.28 9.91
N MET A 202 -9.89 -7.37 9.00
CA MET A 202 -10.02 -5.95 9.29
C MET A 202 -11.18 -5.64 10.24
N GLU A 203 -12.23 -6.47 10.31
CA GLU A 203 -13.27 -6.33 11.33
C GLU A 203 -12.74 -6.58 12.76
N LEU A 204 -11.65 -7.33 12.90
CA LEU A 204 -10.94 -7.54 14.17
C LEU A 204 -9.94 -6.41 14.49
N ALA A 205 -9.64 -5.52 13.54
CA ALA A 205 -8.67 -4.44 13.74
C ALA A 205 -8.94 -3.55 14.97
N PRO A 206 -10.20 -3.21 15.35
CA PRO A 206 -10.45 -2.46 16.58
C PRO A 206 -9.87 -3.12 17.84
N PHE A 207 -9.95 -4.44 17.95
CA PHE A 207 -9.41 -5.21 19.07
C PHE A 207 -7.87 -5.36 18.98
N GLY A 208 -7.36 -5.58 17.77
CA GLY A 208 -5.92 -5.65 17.51
C GLY A 208 -5.22 -4.34 17.85
N VAL A 209 -5.76 -3.22 17.35
CA VAL A 209 -5.25 -1.87 17.62
C VAL A 209 -5.36 -1.52 19.10
N PHE A 210 -6.49 -1.81 19.74
CA PHE A 210 -6.65 -1.65 21.18
C PHE A 210 -5.53 -2.35 21.96
N ALA A 211 -5.28 -3.62 21.67
CA ALA A 211 -4.27 -4.40 22.38
C ALA A 211 -2.83 -3.91 22.13
N LEU A 212 -2.50 -3.59 20.87
CA LEU A 212 -1.18 -3.10 20.50
C LEU A 212 -0.88 -1.74 21.14
N ILE A 213 -1.84 -0.81 21.10
CA ILE A 213 -1.71 0.51 21.74
C ILE A 213 -1.63 0.38 23.26
N THR A 214 -2.48 -0.48 23.86
CA THR A 214 -2.42 -0.73 25.30
C THR A 214 -1.01 -1.18 25.71
N LYS A 215 -0.41 -2.12 24.98
CA LYS A 215 0.96 -2.60 25.21
C LYS A 215 1.98 -1.44 25.10
N THR A 216 1.92 -0.68 24.01
CA THR A 216 2.86 0.41 23.72
C THR A 216 2.81 1.50 24.80
N VAL A 217 1.60 1.91 25.21
CA VAL A 217 1.44 2.97 26.23
C VAL A 217 1.74 2.46 27.64
N ALA A 218 1.41 1.20 27.95
CA ALA A 218 1.73 0.61 29.25
C ALA A 218 3.24 0.54 29.51
N ILE A 219 4.04 0.26 28.48
CA ILE A 219 5.50 0.14 28.56
C ILE A 219 6.17 1.52 28.50
N GLY A 220 5.82 2.35 27.53
CA GLY A 220 6.52 3.61 27.24
C GLY A 220 5.81 4.88 27.73
N GLY A 221 4.63 4.76 28.36
CA GLY A 221 3.82 5.90 28.77
C GLY A 221 3.22 6.67 27.59
N LEU A 222 2.58 7.82 27.89
CA LEU A 222 2.04 8.72 26.86
C LEU A 222 3.12 9.37 25.99
N SER A 223 4.35 9.45 26.46
CA SER A 223 5.48 9.95 25.69
C SER A 223 5.72 9.16 24.41
N SER A 224 5.52 7.84 24.46
CA SER A 224 5.68 6.98 23.27
C SER A 224 4.77 7.38 22.11
N ILE A 225 3.51 7.75 22.38
CA ILE A 225 2.61 8.24 21.31
C ILE A 225 3.06 9.61 20.80
N ALA A 226 3.51 10.48 21.71
CA ALA A 226 3.99 11.81 21.34
C ALA A 226 5.23 11.75 20.43
N GLU A 227 6.03 10.70 20.52
CA GLU A 227 7.20 10.48 19.67
C GLU A 227 6.82 10.28 18.20
N TYR A 228 5.67 9.60 17.91
CA TYR A 228 5.20 9.39 16.53
C TYR A 228 4.66 10.66 15.85
N ARG A 229 4.50 11.78 16.56
CA ARG A 229 4.02 13.04 15.99
C ARG A 229 4.89 13.52 14.82
N TYR A 230 6.21 13.41 14.93
CA TYR A 230 7.12 13.82 13.84
C TYR A 230 6.96 12.96 12.61
N PHE A 231 6.79 11.65 12.78
CA PHE A 231 6.49 10.73 11.69
C PHE A 231 5.14 11.08 11.03
N MET A 232 4.08 11.22 11.81
CA MET A 232 2.75 11.57 11.28
C MET A 232 2.76 12.89 10.53
N LEU A 233 3.41 13.92 11.09
CA LEU A 233 3.55 15.23 10.45
C LEU A 233 4.36 15.14 9.15
N THR A 234 5.43 14.34 9.11
CA THR A 234 6.24 14.12 7.91
C THR A 234 5.40 13.49 6.80
N VAL A 235 4.63 12.45 7.11
CA VAL A 235 3.75 11.77 6.14
C VAL A 235 2.66 12.73 5.65
N ILE A 236 1.96 13.42 6.55
CA ILE A 236 0.87 14.35 6.18
C ILE A 236 1.43 15.51 5.35
N ALA A 237 2.60 16.05 5.71
CA ALA A 237 3.24 17.12 4.97
C ALA A 237 3.66 16.66 3.57
N ALA A 238 4.23 15.45 3.44
CA ALA A 238 4.58 14.88 2.13
C ALA A 238 3.34 14.64 1.25
N LEU A 239 2.31 13.98 1.80
CA LEU A 239 1.06 13.71 1.07
C LEU A 239 0.34 15.01 0.71
N GLY A 240 0.28 15.98 1.64
CA GLY A 240 -0.32 17.30 1.40
C GLY A 240 0.43 18.08 0.33
N THR A 241 1.75 18.12 0.38
CA THR A 241 2.58 18.79 -0.63
C THR A 241 2.44 18.12 -2.00
N MET A 242 2.44 16.77 -2.03
CA MET A 242 2.23 16.03 -3.27
C MET A 242 0.89 16.39 -3.91
N LEU A 243 -0.19 16.42 -3.14
CA LEU A 243 -1.52 16.72 -3.66
C LEU A 243 -1.69 18.20 -4.02
N LEU A 244 -1.37 19.09 -3.07
CA LEU A 244 -1.70 20.53 -3.22
C LEU A 244 -0.70 21.27 -4.08
N VAL A 245 0.58 20.90 -4.08
CA VAL A 245 1.58 21.58 -4.93
C VAL A 245 1.75 20.83 -6.23
N PHE A 246 2.21 19.56 -6.20
CA PHE A 246 2.52 18.84 -7.44
C PHE A 246 1.26 18.43 -8.20
N GLY A 247 0.18 18.08 -7.51
CA GLY A 247 -1.13 17.86 -8.14
C GLY A 247 -1.65 19.12 -8.83
N SER A 248 -1.54 20.29 -8.18
CA SER A 248 -1.92 21.58 -8.79
C SER A 248 -1.06 21.93 -9.98
N LEU A 249 0.27 21.73 -9.90
CA LEU A 249 1.17 21.96 -11.03
C LEU A 249 0.85 21.02 -12.20
N ALA A 250 0.63 19.73 -11.92
CA ALA A 250 0.25 18.77 -12.95
C ALA A 250 -1.08 19.13 -13.63
N VAL A 251 -2.09 19.52 -12.87
CA VAL A 251 -3.36 19.99 -13.41
C VAL A 251 -3.15 21.24 -14.27
N HIS A 252 -2.42 22.23 -13.77
CA HIS A 252 -2.23 23.50 -14.46
C HIS A 252 -1.47 23.36 -15.79
N PHE A 253 -0.38 22.57 -15.81
CA PHE A 253 0.49 22.48 -16.98
C PHE A 253 0.11 21.34 -17.93
N LEU A 254 -0.48 20.26 -17.45
CA LEU A 254 -0.71 19.06 -18.24
C LEU A 254 -2.18 18.81 -18.59
N THR A 255 -3.13 19.60 -18.04
CA THR A 255 -4.55 19.47 -18.35
C THR A 255 -5.12 20.81 -18.84
N ASP A 256 -6.42 20.84 -19.16
CA ASP A 256 -7.13 22.06 -19.58
C ASP A 256 -7.91 22.72 -18.42
N PHE A 257 -7.66 22.29 -17.19
CA PHE A 257 -8.37 22.75 -16.01
C PHE A 257 -7.45 23.57 -15.10
N THR A 258 -8.05 24.53 -14.39
CA THR A 258 -7.36 25.20 -13.29
C THR A 258 -7.34 24.33 -12.03
N PRO A 259 -6.33 24.47 -11.13
CA PRO A 259 -6.31 23.73 -9.87
C PRO A 259 -7.58 23.91 -9.03
N LEU A 260 -8.12 25.12 -8.94
CA LEU A 260 -9.34 25.39 -8.18
C LEU A 260 -10.56 24.66 -8.76
N GLU A 261 -10.70 24.65 -10.09
CA GLU A 261 -11.75 23.86 -10.75
C GLU A 261 -11.60 22.38 -10.47
N PHE A 262 -10.37 21.86 -10.57
CA PHE A 262 -10.10 20.46 -10.30
C PHE A 262 -10.53 20.08 -8.89
N PHE A 263 -10.04 20.75 -7.86
CA PHE A 263 -10.40 20.43 -6.48
C PHE A 263 -11.89 20.62 -6.18
N SER A 264 -12.51 21.64 -6.77
CA SER A 264 -13.96 21.87 -6.63
C SER A 264 -14.77 20.71 -7.22
N LYS A 265 -14.43 20.28 -8.45
CA LYS A 265 -15.11 19.20 -9.17
C LYS A 265 -14.82 17.81 -8.56
N MET A 266 -13.66 17.64 -7.91
CA MET A 266 -13.21 16.40 -7.27
C MET A 266 -13.67 16.25 -5.82
N ARG A 267 -14.35 17.23 -5.25
CA ARG A 267 -14.71 17.26 -3.82
C ARG A 267 -15.42 15.99 -3.35
N GLU A 268 -16.43 15.52 -4.08
CA GLU A 268 -17.20 14.32 -3.75
C GLU A 268 -16.30 13.06 -3.78
N VAL A 269 -15.44 12.97 -4.79
CA VAL A 269 -14.48 11.86 -4.96
C VAL A 269 -13.46 11.84 -3.83
N MET A 270 -12.85 12.97 -3.51
CA MET A 270 -11.86 13.11 -2.45
C MET A 270 -12.44 12.78 -1.07
N LEU A 271 -13.66 13.26 -0.79
CA LEU A 271 -14.35 12.93 0.47
C LEU A 271 -14.71 11.45 0.56
N THR A 272 -15.11 10.81 -0.55
CA THR A 272 -15.39 9.37 -0.61
C THR A 272 -14.09 8.59 -0.39
N ALA A 273 -13.00 8.95 -1.07
CA ALA A 273 -11.70 8.30 -0.89
C ALA A 273 -11.19 8.43 0.56
N PHE A 274 -11.28 9.62 1.13
CA PHE A 274 -10.90 9.88 2.51
C PHE A 274 -11.73 9.06 3.51
N SER A 275 -13.05 9.05 3.39
CA SER A 275 -13.92 8.35 4.33
C SER A 275 -13.84 6.83 4.22
N THR A 276 -13.71 6.28 3.00
CA THR A 276 -13.65 4.84 2.78
C THR A 276 -12.25 4.25 2.95
N SER A 277 -11.20 5.05 2.74
CA SER A 277 -9.80 4.57 2.61
C SER A 277 -9.66 3.46 1.54
N SER A 278 -10.50 3.48 0.51
CA SER A 278 -10.51 2.46 -0.53
C SER A 278 -10.58 3.10 -1.92
N SER A 279 -9.51 3.00 -2.68
CA SER A 279 -9.48 3.43 -4.08
C SER A 279 -10.52 2.67 -4.91
N ALA A 280 -10.66 1.36 -4.67
CA ALA A 280 -11.63 0.52 -5.37
C ALA A 280 -13.09 0.94 -5.07
N ALA A 281 -13.44 1.20 -3.81
CA ALA A 281 -14.77 1.68 -3.44
C ALA A 281 -15.09 3.07 -4.03
N THR A 282 -14.06 3.85 -4.37
CA THR A 282 -14.22 5.19 -4.92
C THR A 282 -14.39 5.20 -6.45
N ILE A 283 -14.10 4.09 -7.13
CA ILE A 283 -14.19 3.99 -8.61
C ILE A 283 -15.52 4.52 -9.16
N PRO A 284 -16.71 4.11 -8.69
CA PRO A 284 -17.97 4.56 -9.29
C PRO A 284 -18.17 6.08 -9.18
N VAL A 285 -17.77 6.67 -8.04
CA VAL A 285 -17.89 8.12 -7.82
C VAL A 285 -16.89 8.87 -8.70
N ASN A 286 -15.68 8.34 -8.86
CA ASN A 286 -14.65 8.92 -9.69
C ASN A 286 -15.01 8.85 -11.18
N LEU A 287 -15.52 7.72 -11.68
CA LEU A 287 -16.03 7.61 -13.05
C LEU A 287 -17.11 8.64 -13.33
N LYS A 288 -18.11 8.74 -12.46
CA LYS A 288 -19.16 9.75 -12.56
C LYS A 288 -18.61 11.19 -12.61
N ALA A 289 -17.59 11.50 -11.81
CA ALA A 289 -16.94 12.80 -11.82
C ALA A 289 -16.18 13.06 -13.13
N MET A 290 -15.42 12.09 -13.63
CA MET A 290 -14.70 12.21 -14.90
C MET A 290 -15.65 12.46 -16.05
N GLU A 291 -16.73 11.69 -16.17
CA GLU A 291 -17.71 11.82 -17.26
C GLU A 291 -18.56 13.10 -17.13
N LYS A 292 -19.13 13.36 -15.96
CA LYS A 292 -20.10 14.46 -15.78
C LYS A 292 -19.45 15.82 -15.54
N ASN A 293 -18.42 15.88 -14.68
CA ASN A 293 -17.83 17.16 -14.27
C ASN A 293 -16.69 17.58 -15.21
N PHE A 294 -15.90 16.62 -15.70
CA PHE A 294 -14.74 16.88 -16.54
C PHE A 294 -14.97 16.59 -18.03
N LYS A 295 -16.11 15.96 -18.38
CA LYS A 295 -16.48 15.63 -19.77
C LYS A 295 -15.47 14.71 -20.48
N VAL A 296 -14.81 13.86 -19.70
CA VAL A 296 -13.94 12.82 -20.26
C VAL A 296 -14.81 11.73 -20.89
N PRO A 297 -14.50 11.26 -22.11
CA PRO A 297 -15.18 10.12 -22.73
C PRO A 297 -15.17 8.88 -21.85
N ASN A 298 -16.28 8.13 -21.85
CA ASN A 298 -16.43 6.93 -21.02
C ASN A 298 -15.33 5.90 -21.30
N GLU A 299 -14.91 5.74 -22.56
CA GLU A 299 -13.86 4.82 -22.99
C GLU A 299 -12.53 5.08 -22.28
N VAL A 300 -12.18 6.35 -22.07
CA VAL A 300 -10.95 6.73 -21.36
C VAL A 300 -11.14 6.55 -19.85
N ALA A 301 -12.24 7.08 -19.31
CA ALA A 301 -12.47 7.06 -17.87
C ALA A 301 -12.61 5.60 -17.35
N SER A 302 -13.39 4.75 -18.06
CA SER A 302 -13.62 3.36 -17.69
C SER A 302 -12.36 2.48 -17.80
N PHE A 303 -11.36 2.90 -18.57
CA PHE A 303 -10.07 2.25 -18.65
C PHE A 303 -9.09 2.76 -17.56
N VAL A 304 -8.89 4.08 -17.51
CA VAL A 304 -7.83 4.68 -16.67
C VAL A 304 -8.16 4.61 -15.18
N ILE A 305 -9.39 4.88 -14.77
CA ILE A 305 -9.75 4.97 -13.34
C ILE A 305 -9.69 3.60 -12.63
N PRO A 306 -10.27 2.51 -13.15
CA PRO A 306 -10.14 1.20 -12.51
C PRO A 306 -8.70 0.68 -12.50
N LEU A 307 -7.94 0.92 -13.58
CA LEU A 307 -6.54 0.53 -13.68
C LEU A 307 -5.70 1.32 -12.65
N GLY A 308 -5.93 2.63 -12.53
CA GLY A 308 -5.27 3.51 -11.58
C GLY A 308 -5.49 3.07 -10.13
N ALA A 309 -6.72 2.69 -9.78
CA ALA A 309 -7.08 2.24 -8.43
C ALA A 309 -6.24 1.06 -7.90
N THR A 310 -5.51 0.35 -8.76
CA THR A 310 -4.62 -0.75 -8.38
C THR A 310 -3.16 -0.55 -8.81
N MET A 311 -2.88 0.29 -9.80
CA MET A 311 -1.56 0.40 -10.43
C MET A 311 -0.91 1.78 -10.32
N ASN A 312 -1.65 2.80 -9.83
CA ASN A 312 -1.17 4.18 -9.71
C ASN A 312 -1.24 4.66 -8.25
N MET A 313 -0.58 3.96 -7.36
CA MET A 313 -0.63 4.14 -5.92
C MET A 313 0.38 5.19 -5.42
N ASN A 314 0.25 6.44 -5.85
CA ASN A 314 1.21 7.52 -5.53
C ASN A 314 1.32 7.81 -4.03
N GLY A 315 0.20 7.89 -3.33
CA GLY A 315 0.19 8.10 -1.90
C GLY A 315 0.79 6.91 -1.14
N ALA A 316 0.57 5.67 -1.63
CA ALA A 316 1.20 4.49 -1.06
C ALA A 316 2.71 4.51 -1.28
N ALA A 317 3.19 4.89 -2.45
CA ALA A 317 4.61 4.98 -2.75
C ALA A 317 5.34 6.00 -1.84
N ILE A 318 4.74 7.18 -1.60
CA ILE A 318 5.25 8.16 -0.64
C ILE A 318 5.31 7.55 0.77
N TYR A 319 4.21 6.98 1.20
CA TYR A 319 4.06 6.44 2.54
C TYR A 319 5.02 5.28 2.81
N GLU A 320 5.10 4.29 1.92
CA GLU A 320 5.98 3.14 2.08
C GLU A 320 7.45 3.54 2.09
N SER A 321 7.85 4.53 1.29
CA SER A 321 9.20 5.09 1.31
C SER A 321 9.50 5.77 2.67
N ILE A 322 8.57 6.59 3.18
CA ILE A 322 8.74 7.28 4.47
C ILE A 322 8.76 6.27 5.61
N VAL A 323 7.81 5.34 5.67
CA VAL A 323 7.73 4.34 6.74
C VAL A 323 8.97 3.47 6.79
N THR A 324 9.42 2.98 5.63
CA THR A 324 10.59 2.10 5.57
C THR A 324 11.84 2.80 6.09
N LEU A 325 12.08 4.04 5.67
CA LEU A 325 13.24 4.78 6.15
C LEU A 325 13.07 5.26 7.60
N PHE A 326 11.86 5.60 8.02
CA PHE A 326 11.55 5.92 9.41
C PHE A 326 11.90 4.75 10.35
N ILE A 327 11.45 3.55 10.00
CA ILE A 327 11.79 2.34 10.77
C ILE A 327 13.30 2.06 10.69
N ALA A 328 13.93 2.23 9.53
CA ALA A 328 15.37 2.07 9.38
C ALA A 328 16.16 3.07 10.25
N GLN A 329 15.74 4.35 10.31
CA GLN A 329 16.33 5.37 11.16
C GLN A 329 16.20 5.04 12.66
N ALA A 330 15.06 4.46 13.07
CA ALA A 330 14.77 4.14 14.47
C ALA A 330 15.34 2.77 14.91
N TRP A 331 15.68 1.88 13.97
CA TRP A 331 16.12 0.51 14.24
C TRP A 331 17.62 0.29 14.02
N LEU A 332 18.20 0.92 12.97
CA LEU A 332 19.57 0.68 12.58
C LEU A 332 20.54 1.58 13.34
N PRO A 333 21.71 1.07 13.75
CA PRO A 333 22.73 1.87 14.41
C PRO A 333 23.31 2.96 13.48
N GLU A 334 23.30 2.71 12.16
CA GLU A 334 23.78 3.64 11.15
C GLU A 334 22.70 3.95 10.09
N PRO A 335 22.64 5.18 9.57
CA PRO A 335 21.73 5.55 8.52
C PRO A 335 21.97 4.69 7.25
N LEU A 336 20.88 4.34 6.56
CA LEU A 336 20.98 3.64 5.26
C LEU A 336 21.78 4.48 4.24
N SER A 337 22.75 3.86 3.61
CA SER A 337 23.48 4.48 2.49
C SER A 337 22.53 4.86 1.34
N LEU A 338 22.89 5.83 0.51
CA LEU A 338 22.07 6.27 -0.61
C LEU A 338 21.72 5.13 -1.57
N SER A 339 22.64 4.20 -1.81
CA SER A 339 22.38 3.01 -2.64
C SER A 339 21.29 2.12 -2.07
N LYS A 340 21.29 1.89 -0.75
CA LYS A 340 20.23 1.14 -0.05
C LYS A 340 18.90 1.88 -0.08
N GLN A 341 18.90 3.20 0.04
CA GLN A 341 17.69 4.02 -0.09
C GLN A 341 17.10 3.97 -1.50
N ILE A 342 17.93 4.00 -2.55
CA ILE A 342 17.48 3.80 -3.94
C ILE A 342 16.90 2.39 -4.11
N PHE A 343 17.50 1.37 -3.48
CA PHE A 343 16.93 0.02 -3.47
C PHE A 343 15.56 -0.04 -2.79
N VAL A 344 15.36 0.69 -1.69
CA VAL A 344 14.03 0.86 -1.06
C VAL A 344 13.02 1.42 -2.07
N VAL A 345 13.36 2.49 -2.80
CA VAL A 345 12.48 3.07 -3.83
C VAL A 345 12.11 2.02 -4.89
N PHE A 346 13.09 1.24 -5.36
CA PHE A 346 12.84 0.17 -6.32
C PHE A 346 11.88 -0.89 -5.76
N MET A 347 12.08 -1.31 -4.50
CA MET A 347 11.21 -2.27 -3.84
C MET A 347 9.80 -1.74 -3.61
N VAL A 348 9.65 -0.48 -3.22
CA VAL A 348 8.37 0.22 -3.11
C VAL A 348 7.62 0.21 -4.46
N LEU A 349 8.30 0.52 -5.57
CA LEU A 349 7.70 0.49 -6.90
C LEU A 349 7.23 -0.91 -7.30
N LEU A 350 7.99 -1.95 -6.97
CA LEU A 350 7.59 -3.33 -7.22
C LEU A 350 6.40 -3.75 -6.34
N ALA A 351 6.44 -3.44 -5.06
CA ALA A 351 5.41 -3.81 -4.10
C ALA A 351 4.08 -3.10 -4.41
N THR A 352 4.12 -1.81 -4.70
CA THR A 352 2.93 -1.02 -5.00
C THR A 352 2.25 -1.37 -6.32
N PHE A 353 2.91 -2.13 -7.21
CA PHE A 353 2.34 -2.57 -8.49
C PHE A 353 1.08 -3.45 -8.34
N GLY A 354 0.97 -4.16 -7.23
CA GLY A 354 -0.16 -5.05 -6.95
C GLY A 354 -0.86 -4.71 -5.64
N THR A 355 -0.71 -3.47 -5.14
CA THR A 355 -1.39 -3.05 -3.92
C THR A 355 -2.90 -3.07 -4.14
N PRO A 356 -3.66 -3.88 -3.39
CA PRO A 356 -5.11 -3.87 -3.53
C PRO A 356 -5.68 -2.52 -3.06
N GLY A 357 -6.62 -1.96 -3.82
CA GLY A 357 -7.26 -0.67 -3.53
C GLY A 357 -8.26 -0.71 -2.36
N ILE A 358 -7.94 -1.45 -1.30
CA ILE A 358 -8.76 -1.65 -0.08
C ILE A 358 -8.12 -0.94 1.13
N PRO A 359 -8.87 -0.68 2.21
CA PRO A 359 -8.32 -0.12 3.43
C PRO A 359 -7.11 -0.93 3.93
N HIS A 360 -6.07 -0.23 4.36
CA HIS A 360 -4.79 -0.81 4.82
C HIS A 360 -4.04 -1.69 3.80
N GLY A 361 -4.38 -1.63 2.51
CA GLY A 361 -3.69 -2.40 1.46
C GLY A 361 -2.18 -2.22 1.44
N SER A 362 -1.70 -1.00 1.72
CA SER A 362 -0.25 -0.71 1.78
C SER A 362 0.48 -1.34 2.96
N LEU A 363 -0.21 -1.76 4.02
CA LEU A 363 0.47 -2.50 5.10
C LEU A 363 0.92 -3.89 4.65
N VAL A 364 0.17 -4.48 3.70
CA VAL A 364 0.54 -5.76 3.10
C VAL A 364 1.80 -5.61 2.23
N THR A 365 1.83 -4.57 1.40
CA THR A 365 2.98 -4.30 0.52
C THR A 365 4.19 -3.76 1.29
N LEU A 366 3.97 -3.05 2.40
CA LEU A 366 5.03 -2.62 3.31
C LEU A 366 5.81 -3.81 3.90
N ALA A 367 5.12 -4.93 4.20
CA ALA A 367 5.79 -6.14 4.65
C ALA A 367 6.80 -6.67 3.62
N VAL A 368 6.48 -6.54 2.32
CA VAL A 368 7.42 -6.88 1.22
C VAL A 368 8.67 -6.02 1.28
N VAL A 369 8.47 -4.71 1.41
CA VAL A 369 9.58 -3.75 1.43
C VAL A 369 10.45 -3.99 2.66
N PHE A 370 9.85 -4.18 3.84
CA PHE A 370 10.59 -4.46 5.08
C PHE A 370 11.44 -5.71 4.98
N GLN A 371 10.87 -6.81 4.49
CA GLN A 371 11.60 -8.06 4.32
C GLN A 371 12.76 -7.92 3.33
N ALA A 372 12.55 -7.17 2.22
CA ALA A 372 13.59 -6.97 1.22
C ALA A 372 14.78 -6.16 1.73
N VAL A 373 14.57 -5.29 2.72
CA VAL A 373 15.63 -4.45 3.30
C VAL A 373 16.06 -4.92 4.69
N GLY A 374 15.54 -6.05 5.17
CA GLY A 374 15.92 -6.65 6.45
C GLY A 374 15.41 -5.89 7.67
N LEU A 375 14.23 -5.29 7.61
CA LEU A 375 13.59 -4.63 8.73
C LEU A 375 12.60 -5.57 9.46
N PRO A 376 12.41 -5.41 10.78
CA PRO A 376 11.53 -6.29 11.55
C PRO A 376 10.06 -6.09 11.13
N LEU A 377 9.37 -7.19 10.81
CA LEU A 377 7.95 -7.14 10.45
C LEU A 377 7.06 -6.72 11.62
N GLU A 378 7.52 -6.93 12.84
CA GLU A 378 6.85 -6.52 14.09
C GLU A 378 6.64 -5.00 14.16
N ALA A 379 7.51 -4.22 13.53
CA ALA A 379 7.39 -2.77 13.44
C ALA A 379 6.13 -2.32 12.67
N ILE A 380 5.56 -3.18 11.81
CA ILE A 380 4.27 -2.92 11.17
C ILE A 380 3.16 -2.77 12.20
N GLY A 381 3.22 -3.52 13.31
CA GLY A 381 2.26 -3.39 14.41
C GLY A 381 2.25 -2.02 15.07
N VAL A 382 3.43 -1.41 15.20
CA VAL A 382 3.58 -0.06 15.72
C VAL A 382 2.94 0.96 14.76
N ILE A 383 3.26 0.84 13.46
CA ILE A 383 2.73 1.73 12.42
C ILE A 383 1.22 1.60 12.31
N LEU A 384 0.68 0.39 12.37
CA LEU A 384 -0.76 0.12 12.27
C LEU A 384 -1.59 0.93 13.27
N SER A 385 -1.04 1.17 14.46
CA SER A 385 -1.72 1.90 15.53
C SER A 385 -2.09 3.35 15.16
N ILE A 386 -1.29 3.96 14.28
CA ILE A 386 -1.44 5.35 13.84
C ILE A 386 -1.81 5.48 12.36
N ASP A 387 -1.86 4.35 11.64
CA ASP A 387 -2.01 4.31 10.18
C ASP A 387 -3.37 4.85 9.70
N ARG A 388 -4.44 4.78 10.49
CA ARG A 388 -5.79 5.05 10.01
C ARG A 388 -5.95 6.41 9.33
N ILE A 389 -5.50 7.50 9.97
CA ILE A 389 -5.60 8.85 9.41
C ILE A 389 -4.69 8.98 8.19
N LEU A 390 -3.53 8.32 8.25
CA LEU A 390 -2.56 8.32 7.15
C LEU A 390 -3.11 7.57 5.93
N ASP A 391 -3.81 6.45 6.14
CA ASP A 391 -4.47 5.67 5.09
C ASP A 391 -5.59 6.46 4.39
N MET A 392 -6.41 7.18 5.15
CA MET A 392 -7.44 8.07 4.61
C MET A 392 -6.84 9.15 3.70
N THR A 393 -5.78 9.81 4.16
CA THR A 393 -5.08 10.85 3.40
C THR A 393 -4.35 10.29 2.18
N ARG A 394 -3.70 9.14 2.34
CA ARG A 394 -2.99 8.39 1.28
C ARG A 394 -3.93 8.00 0.14
N THR A 395 -5.11 7.46 0.48
CA THR A 395 -6.13 7.07 -0.50
C THR A 395 -6.65 8.26 -1.28
N MET A 396 -6.86 9.39 -0.61
CA MET A 396 -7.25 10.64 -1.27
C MET A 396 -6.21 11.09 -2.30
N VAL A 397 -4.91 10.96 -2.00
CA VAL A 397 -3.83 11.25 -2.95
C VAL A 397 -3.86 10.26 -4.11
N ASN A 398 -3.94 8.95 -3.87
CA ASN A 398 -4.01 7.93 -4.92
C ASN A 398 -5.11 8.25 -5.94
N VAL A 399 -6.34 8.40 -5.47
CA VAL A 399 -7.52 8.63 -6.31
C VAL A 399 -7.44 9.97 -7.06
N SER A 400 -6.87 11.01 -6.43
CA SER A 400 -6.69 12.30 -7.10
C SER A 400 -5.69 12.20 -8.26
N PHE A 401 -4.60 11.45 -8.10
CA PHE A 401 -3.62 11.24 -9.16
C PHE A 401 -4.13 10.29 -10.25
N ASP A 402 -5.05 9.37 -9.96
CA ASP A 402 -5.77 8.62 -10.99
C ASP A 402 -6.57 9.54 -11.89
N SER A 403 -7.29 10.48 -11.28
CA SER A 403 -8.08 11.48 -11.99
C SER A 403 -7.21 12.44 -12.80
N ILE A 404 -6.10 12.92 -12.23
CA ILE A 404 -5.12 13.77 -12.95
C ILE A 404 -4.56 13.01 -14.16
N SER A 405 -4.21 11.73 -13.99
CA SER A 405 -3.73 10.88 -15.08
C SER A 405 -4.77 10.71 -16.17
N CYS A 406 -6.03 10.51 -15.78
CA CYS A 406 -7.15 10.40 -16.72
C CYS A 406 -7.30 11.69 -17.56
N LEU A 407 -7.20 12.86 -16.94
CA LEU A 407 -7.26 14.16 -17.64
C LEU A 407 -6.05 14.37 -18.56
N ILE A 408 -4.85 14.02 -18.13
CA ILE A 408 -3.63 14.11 -18.95
C ILE A 408 -3.77 13.23 -20.20
N LEU A 409 -4.23 12.01 -20.02
CA LEU A 409 -4.42 11.06 -21.12
C LEU A 409 -5.51 11.50 -22.06
N ASN A 410 -6.62 12.01 -21.56
CA ASN A 410 -7.69 12.58 -22.35
C ASN A 410 -7.22 13.73 -23.27
N LYS A 411 -6.35 14.61 -22.74
CA LYS A 411 -5.80 15.74 -23.49
C LYS A 411 -4.78 15.32 -24.55
N HIS A 412 -3.87 14.41 -24.20
CA HIS A 412 -2.68 14.11 -25.02
C HIS A 412 -2.82 12.84 -25.88
N ALA A 413 -3.74 11.94 -25.56
CA ALA A 413 -3.88 10.70 -26.32
C ALA A 413 -4.64 10.86 -27.64
N GLY A 414 -5.17 12.07 -27.93
CA GLY A 414 -5.92 12.40 -29.14
C GLY A 414 -6.84 11.24 -29.50
N ILE A 415 -8.03 11.17 -28.91
CA ILE A 415 -8.93 10.05 -29.17
C ILE A 415 -9.51 10.19 -30.57
N GLU A 416 -8.73 9.83 -31.57
CA GLU A 416 -9.30 9.25 -32.75
C GLU A 416 -9.68 7.83 -32.36
N SER A 417 -10.96 7.64 -32.00
CA SER A 417 -11.68 6.39 -31.79
C SER A 417 -10.79 5.20 -31.37
N ILE A 418 -10.85 4.80 -30.11
CA ILE A 418 -10.56 3.40 -29.77
C ILE A 418 -11.51 2.61 -30.65
N PRO A 419 -11.03 1.81 -31.63
CA PRO A 419 -11.92 0.91 -32.34
C PRO A 419 -12.60 0.07 -31.27
N ASP A 420 -13.93 -0.05 -31.36
CA ASP A 420 -14.78 -0.79 -30.44
C ASP A 420 -14.16 -2.13 -30.02
N ALA A 421 -13.32 -2.14 -29.01
CA ALA A 421 -12.86 -3.39 -28.39
C ALA A 421 -14.04 -4.19 -27.85
N ALA A 422 -15.17 -3.51 -27.55
CA ALA A 422 -16.45 -4.13 -27.28
C ALA A 422 -17.11 -4.71 -28.55
N GLN A 423 -16.93 -4.07 -29.70
CA GLN A 423 -17.45 -4.60 -30.99
C GLN A 423 -16.56 -5.71 -31.54
N GLU A 424 -15.24 -5.65 -31.40
CA GLU A 424 -14.34 -6.76 -31.71
C GLU A 424 -14.61 -7.98 -30.83
N LEU A 425 -14.83 -7.79 -29.51
CA LEU A 425 -15.21 -8.86 -28.59
C LEU A 425 -16.62 -9.42 -28.91
N ALA A 426 -17.56 -8.58 -29.32
CA ALA A 426 -18.89 -9.02 -29.78
C ALA A 426 -18.82 -9.74 -31.12
N GLN A 427 -17.98 -9.31 -32.05
CA GLN A 427 -17.78 -10.00 -33.36
C GLN A 427 -16.99 -11.29 -33.20
N GLU A 428 -15.99 -11.38 -32.33
CA GLU A 428 -15.30 -12.65 -32.01
C GLU A 428 -16.23 -13.63 -31.28
N SER A 429 -17.13 -13.17 -30.41
CA SER A 429 -18.11 -14.03 -29.76
C SER A 429 -19.18 -14.53 -30.76
N ALA A 430 -19.65 -13.67 -31.68
CA ALA A 430 -20.60 -14.06 -32.73
C ALA A 430 -19.99 -15.03 -33.76
N HIS A 431 -18.69 -14.87 -34.08
CA HIS A 431 -17.97 -15.80 -34.95
C HIS A 431 -17.68 -17.16 -34.29
N THR A 432 -17.62 -17.21 -32.99
CA THR A 432 -17.39 -18.47 -32.23
C THR A 432 -18.69 -19.25 -32.08
N GLU A 433 -19.87 -18.60 -32.03
CA GLU A 433 -21.17 -19.24 -31.99
C GLU A 433 -21.65 -19.73 -33.36
N SER A 434 -21.15 -19.20 -34.48
CA SER A 434 -21.52 -19.67 -35.84
C SER A 434 -20.74 -20.89 -36.31
N ASN A 435 -19.77 -21.38 -35.59
CA ASN A 435 -18.92 -22.53 -35.89
C ASN A 435 -19.17 -23.75 -34.98
N PHE A 436 -20.29 -23.77 -34.28
CA PHE A 436 -20.86 -24.92 -33.58
C PHE A 436 -22.28 -25.25 -34.19
#